data_58fbfa537ecef7826c1bb25b263bd3dc
#
_entry.id   58fbfa537ecef7826c1bb25b263bd3dc
#
_cell.length_a   1.000
_cell.length_b   1.000
_cell.length_c   1.000
_cell.angle_alpha   90.00
_cell.angle_beta   90.00
_cell.angle_gamma   90.00
#
_symmetry.space_group_name_H-M   'P 1'
#
loop_
_entity.id
_entity.type
_entity.pdbx_description
1 polymer ?
#
loop_
_entity_poly.entity_id
_entity_poly.type
_entity_poly.pdbx_seq_one_letter_code
_entity_poly.pdbx_strand_id
1 'polypeptide(L)'
;MGLRLEDGSLLVVATDHAPATALSDYACRWGIETLFGCLKTRGFCLESTHLKDRERLKKLVALLTLAFCWAHRVGEWLVDHRPVKIKKHGRKAKSIFRTGVDYLRQILLNLDTRSLQYIDVLKLLSCT
;
A
#
# COMPACT_ATOMS: atom_id res chain seq x y z
N MET A 1 -17.22 -22.16 -6.67
CA MET A 1 -18.21 -21.06 -6.56
C MET A 1 -17.94 -20.05 -7.66
N GLY A 2 -18.95 -19.47 -8.28
CA GLY A 2 -18.80 -18.50 -9.37
C GLY A 2 -19.58 -17.22 -9.10
N LEU A 3 -19.01 -16.07 -9.43
CA LEU A 3 -19.62 -14.74 -9.35
C LEU A 3 -19.53 -14.07 -10.73
N ARG A 4 -20.63 -13.49 -11.21
CA ARG A 4 -20.62 -12.67 -12.40
C ARG A 4 -20.23 -11.25 -12.01
N LEU A 5 -19.18 -10.70 -12.62
CA LEU A 5 -18.71 -9.35 -12.38
C LEU A 5 -19.53 -8.33 -13.19
N GLU A 6 -19.44 -7.05 -12.84
CA GLU A 6 -20.17 -5.95 -13.50
C GLU A 6 -19.84 -5.83 -15.01
N ASP A 7 -18.65 -6.21 -15.42
CA ASP A 7 -18.19 -6.25 -16.81
C ASP A 7 -18.69 -7.47 -17.60
N GLY A 8 -19.50 -8.33 -16.96
CA GLY A 8 -20.05 -9.55 -17.55
C GLY A 8 -19.12 -10.77 -17.49
N SER A 9 -17.87 -10.61 -17.04
CA SER A 9 -16.94 -11.73 -16.86
C SER A 9 -17.35 -12.64 -15.70
N LEU A 10 -16.92 -13.90 -15.75
CA LEU A 10 -17.23 -14.90 -14.71
C LEU A 10 -15.98 -15.15 -13.87
N LEU A 11 -16.06 -14.82 -12.58
CA LEU A 11 -15.05 -15.22 -11.60
C LEU A 11 -15.42 -16.58 -11.02
N VAL A 12 -14.56 -17.59 -11.23
CA VAL A 12 -14.72 -18.94 -10.67
C VAL A 12 -13.62 -19.19 -9.67
N VAL A 13 -13.99 -19.51 -8.43
CA VAL A 13 -13.07 -19.85 -7.35
C VAL A 13 -13.31 -21.31 -6.96
N ALA A 14 -12.25 -22.13 -7.05
CA ALA A 14 -12.23 -23.49 -6.53
C ALA A 14 -11.70 -23.47 -5.09
N THR A 15 -12.39 -24.13 -4.18
CA THR A 15 -12.00 -24.24 -2.78
C THR A 15 -12.44 -25.60 -2.24
N ASP A 16 -11.63 -26.16 -1.36
CA ASP A 16 -11.92 -27.37 -0.57
C ASP A 16 -12.44 -26.99 0.84
N HIS A 17 -12.35 -25.73 1.22
CA HIS A 17 -12.75 -25.20 2.53
C HIS A 17 -13.76 -24.07 2.39
N ALA A 18 -14.75 -24.05 3.30
CA ALA A 18 -15.70 -22.97 3.53
C ALA A 18 -16.20 -22.26 2.25
N PRO A 19 -17.01 -22.90 1.41
CA PRO A 19 -17.48 -22.31 0.14
C PRO A 19 -18.15 -20.94 0.31
N ALA A 20 -18.81 -20.71 1.45
CA ALA A 20 -19.52 -19.46 1.75
C ALA A 20 -18.60 -18.24 1.82
N THR A 21 -17.35 -18.41 2.25
CA THR A 21 -16.37 -17.33 2.39
C THR A 21 -15.36 -17.28 1.24
N ALA A 22 -15.37 -18.24 0.34
CA ALA A 22 -14.37 -18.40 -0.72
C ALA A 22 -14.18 -17.16 -1.60
N LEU A 23 -15.25 -16.42 -1.90
CA LEU A 23 -15.17 -15.19 -2.70
C LEU A 23 -14.58 -14.03 -1.90
N SER A 24 -14.90 -13.88 -0.61
CA SER A 24 -14.32 -12.87 0.25
C SER A 24 -12.84 -13.15 0.52
N ASP A 25 -12.47 -14.40 0.74
CA ASP A 25 -11.09 -14.82 0.93
C ASP A 25 -10.26 -14.59 -0.34
N TYR A 26 -10.83 -14.89 -1.51
CA TYR A 26 -10.20 -14.58 -2.79
C TYR A 26 -10.02 -13.05 -2.99
N ALA A 27 -10.98 -12.24 -2.56
CA ALA A 27 -10.87 -10.78 -2.62
C ALA A 27 -9.70 -10.25 -1.79
N CYS A 28 -9.36 -10.88 -0.66
CA CYS A 28 -8.18 -10.53 0.16
C CYS A 28 -6.87 -10.71 -0.61
N ARG A 29 -6.80 -11.64 -1.58
CA ARG A 29 -5.64 -11.82 -2.46
C ARG A 29 -5.32 -10.57 -3.27
N TRP A 30 -6.31 -9.76 -3.62
CA TRP A 30 -6.09 -8.49 -4.32
C TRP A 30 -5.21 -7.52 -3.54
N GLY A 31 -5.25 -7.59 -2.20
CA GLY A 31 -4.35 -6.85 -1.32
C GLY A 31 -2.89 -7.22 -1.53
N ILE A 32 -2.60 -8.51 -1.74
CA ILE A 32 -1.24 -9.01 -2.01
C ILE A 32 -0.71 -8.47 -3.34
N GLU A 33 -1.52 -8.48 -4.39
CA GLU A 33 -1.14 -7.94 -5.70
C GLU A 33 -0.89 -6.43 -5.63
N THR A 34 -1.71 -5.72 -4.87
CA THR A 34 -1.52 -4.29 -4.61
C THR A 34 -0.22 -4.02 -3.87
N LEU A 35 0.09 -4.80 -2.83
CA LEU A 35 1.36 -4.73 -2.09
C LEU A 35 2.55 -4.95 -3.02
N PHE A 36 2.55 -6.04 -3.79
CA PHE A 36 3.62 -6.29 -4.76
C PHE A 36 3.75 -5.18 -5.79
N GLY A 37 2.66 -4.62 -6.29
CA GLY A 37 2.67 -3.47 -7.17
C GLY A 37 3.34 -2.25 -6.53
N CYS A 38 3.12 -1.99 -5.24
CA CYS A 38 3.77 -0.91 -4.49
C CYS A 38 5.27 -1.16 -4.29
N LEU A 39 5.66 -2.40 -3.99
CA LEU A 39 7.07 -2.77 -3.82
C LEU A 39 7.84 -2.69 -5.15
N LYS A 40 7.24 -3.15 -6.25
CA LYS A 40 7.91 -3.26 -7.55
C LYS A 40 8.00 -1.93 -8.30
N THR A 41 6.88 -1.32 -8.60
CA THR A 41 6.81 -0.21 -9.58
C THR A 41 6.14 1.05 -9.07
N ARG A 42 5.12 0.92 -8.20
CA ARG A 42 4.27 2.06 -7.80
C ARG A 42 4.83 2.90 -6.66
N GLY A 43 5.93 2.49 -6.04
CA GLY A 43 6.50 3.18 -4.88
C GLY A 43 8.01 2.98 -4.73
N PHE A 44 8.46 1.77 -4.46
CA PHE A 44 9.84 1.49 -4.04
C PHE A 44 10.78 1.00 -5.14
N CYS A 45 10.27 0.66 -6.32
CA CYS A 45 11.07 0.23 -7.48
C CYS A 45 12.06 -0.91 -7.18
N LEU A 46 11.62 -1.95 -6.43
CA LEU A 46 12.46 -3.06 -6.01
C LEU A 46 13.20 -3.73 -7.18
N GLU A 47 12.56 -3.82 -8.34
CA GLU A 47 13.14 -4.44 -9.55
C GLU A 47 14.38 -3.69 -10.05
N SER A 48 14.48 -2.39 -9.84
CA SER A 48 15.62 -1.57 -10.27
C SER A 48 16.90 -1.82 -9.44
N THR A 49 16.80 -2.52 -8.32
CA THR A 49 17.96 -2.80 -7.45
C THR A 49 18.89 -3.87 -8.03
N HIS A 50 18.40 -4.72 -8.94
CA HIS A 50 19.13 -5.85 -9.55
C HIS A 50 19.81 -6.79 -8.52
N LEU A 51 19.34 -6.80 -7.27
CA LEU A 51 19.89 -7.63 -6.20
C LEU A 51 19.62 -9.11 -6.49
N LYS A 52 20.70 -9.89 -6.61
CA LYS A 52 20.66 -11.36 -6.81
C LYS A 52 20.87 -12.14 -5.52
N ASP A 53 21.52 -11.53 -4.53
CA ASP A 53 21.79 -12.16 -3.24
C ASP A 53 20.51 -12.35 -2.43
N ARG A 54 20.22 -13.61 -2.09
CA ARG A 54 18.96 -14.00 -1.43
C ARG A 54 18.82 -13.42 -0.03
N GLU A 55 19.89 -13.34 0.74
CA GLU A 55 19.84 -12.84 2.11
C GLU A 55 19.68 -11.30 2.14
N ARG A 56 20.35 -10.61 1.24
CA ARG A 56 20.15 -9.15 1.07
C ARG A 56 18.74 -8.85 0.58
N LEU A 57 18.22 -9.65 -0.34
CA LEU A 57 16.85 -9.49 -0.84
C LEU A 57 15.82 -9.67 0.29
N LYS A 58 15.97 -10.69 1.14
CA LYS A 58 15.09 -10.89 2.31
C LYS A 58 15.08 -9.68 3.23
N LYS A 59 16.26 -9.15 3.57
CA LYS A 59 16.39 -7.96 4.43
C LYS A 59 15.76 -6.74 3.78
N LEU A 60 15.98 -6.54 2.48
CA LEU A 60 15.38 -5.43 1.74
C LEU A 60 13.86 -5.52 1.72
N VAL A 61 13.29 -6.69 1.44
CA VAL A 61 11.83 -6.91 1.44
C VAL A 61 11.25 -6.63 2.82
N ALA A 62 11.90 -7.06 3.90
CA ALA A 62 11.48 -6.77 5.27
C ALA A 62 11.44 -5.25 5.55
N LEU A 63 12.50 -4.52 5.19
CA LEU A 63 12.55 -3.07 5.33
C LEU A 63 11.48 -2.36 4.49
N LEU A 64 11.28 -2.80 3.26
CA LEU A 64 10.25 -2.24 2.37
C LEU A 64 8.83 -2.52 2.90
N THR A 65 8.61 -3.65 3.55
CA THR A 65 7.32 -3.95 4.19
C THR A 65 7.04 -2.99 5.33
N LEU A 66 8.04 -2.71 6.20
CA LEU A 66 7.90 -1.71 7.26
C LEU A 66 7.64 -0.31 6.68
N ALA A 67 8.39 0.08 5.65
CA ALA A 67 8.19 1.35 4.97
C ALA A 67 6.81 1.46 4.31
N PHE A 68 6.29 0.36 3.76
CA PHE A 68 4.94 0.28 3.21
C PHE A 68 3.88 0.51 4.29
N CYS A 69 3.98 -0.19 5.41
CA CYS A 69 3.06 -0.03 6.54
C CYS A 69 3.08 1.41 7.06
N TRP A 70 4.27 1.99 7.22
CA TRP A 70 4.41 3.38 7.65
C TRP A 70 3.77 4.35 6.67
N ALA A 71 4.07 4.24 5.39
CA ALA A 71 3.48 5.08 4.35
C ALA A 71 1.96 4.94 4.30
N HIS A 72 1.42 3.74 4.50
CA HIS A 72 -0.02 3.50 4.52
C HIS A 72 -0.67 4.19 5.73
N ARG A 73 -0.12 4.02 6.94
CA ARG A 73 -0.59 4.66 8.17
C ARG A 73 -0.56 6.19 8.06
N VAL A 74 0.53 6.75 7.55
CA VAL A 74 0.64 8.20 7.30
C VAL A 74 -0.39 8.66 6.27
N GLY A 75 -0.61 7.86 5.23
CA GLY A 75 -1.63 8.16 4.21
C GLY A 75 -3.05 8.15 4.76
N GLU A 76 -3.40 7.20 5.62
CA GLU A 76 -4.69 7.15 6.32
C GLU A 76 -4.88 8.40 7.18
N TRP A 77 -3.91 8.68 8.05
CA TRP A 77 -3.94 9.87 8.91
C TRP A 77 -4.11 11.17 8.11
N LEU A 78 -3.42 11.28 6.97
CA LEU A 78 -3.55 12.47 6.09
C LEU A 78 -4.92 12.58 5.45
N VAL A 79 -5.51 11.47 5.00
CA VAL A 79 -6.83 11.47 4.35
C VAL A 79 -7.92 11.87 5.33
N ASP A 80 -7.78 11.52 6.61
CA ASP A 80 -8.70 11.91 7.68
C ASP A 80 -8.62 13.42 7.97
N HIS A 81 -7.43 14.01 7.87
CA HIS A 81 -7.21 15.45 8.14
C HIS A 81 -7.34 16.33 6.87
N ARG A 82 -7.07 15.76 5.69
CA ARG A 82 -7.10 16.45 4.40
C ARG A 82 -7.67 15.52 3.33
N PRO A 83 -8.98 15.54 3.09
CA PRO A 83 -9.60 14.62 2.13
C PRO A 83 -9.00 14.76 0.73
N VAL A 84 -8.67 13.62 0.13
CA VAL A 84 -8.10 13.56 -1.21
C VAL A 84 -9.17 13.94 -2.24
N LYS A 85 -8.82 14.80 -3.19
CA LYS A 85 -9.72 15.22 -4.29
C LYS A 85 -10.25 13.99 -5.04
N ILE A 86 -11.55 13.95 -5.24
CA ILE A 86 -12.20 12.96 -6.10
C ILE A 86 -12.19 13.51 -7.53
N LYS A 87 -11.73 12.71 -8.49
CA LYS A 87 -11.72 13.07 -9.91
C LYS A 87 -13.12 12.93 -10.52
N LYS A 88 -13.32 13.51 -11.71
CA LYS A 88 -14.62 13.50 -12.44
C LYS A 88 -15.23 12.09 -12.60
N HIS A 89 -14.40 11.06 -12.66
CA HIS A 89 -14.81 9.64 -12.77
C HIS A 89 -15.06 8.94 -11.41
N GLY A 90 -15.24 9.70 -10.31
CA GLY A 90 -15.58 9.16 -8.98
C GLY A 90 -14.43 8.50 -8.19
N ARG A 91 -13.22 8.38 -8.74
CA ARG A 91 -12.07 7.79 -8.05
C ARG A 91 -11.20 8.86 -7.38
N LYS A 92 -10.58 8.51 -6.25
CA LYS A 92 -9.58 9.35 -5.58
C LYS A 92 -8.42 9.66 -6.54
N ALA A 93 -7.90 10.89 -6.48
CA ALA A 93 -6.79 11.32 -7.35
C ALA A 93 -5.49 10.57 -7.09
N LYS A 94 -5.26 10.15 -5.85
CA LYS A 94 -4.12 9.33 -5.40
C LYS A 94 -4.60 8.24 -4.46
N SER A 95 -3.90 7.10 -4.44
CA SER A 95 -4.12 6.07 -3.42
C SER A 95 -3.65 6.56 -2.05
N ILE A 96 -4.17 5.97 -0.97
CA ILE A 96 -3.76 6.24 0.41
C ILE A 96 -2.25 6.06 0.55
N PHE A 97 -1.71 4.93 0.09
CA PHE A 97 -0.28 4.63 0.09
C PHE A 97 0.54 5.73 -0.62
N ARG A 98 0.14 6.13 -1.84
CA ARG A 98 0.87 7.16 -2.59
C ARG A 98 0.84 8.51 -1.90
N THR A 99 -0.26 8.86 -1.25
CA THR A 99 -0.38 10.08 -0.45
C THR A 99 0.62 10.07 0.71
N GLY A 100 0.72 8.95 1.42
CA GLY A 100 1.68 8.77 2.52
C GLY A 100 3.13 8.82 2.06
N VAL A 101 3.49 8.11 0.98
CA VAL A 101 4.85 8.14 0.41
C VAL A 101 5.25 9.55 0.00
N ASP A 102 4.38 10.28 -0.71
CA ASP A 102 4.67 11.64 -1.16
C ASP A 102 4.90 12.58 0.04
N TYR A 103 4.12 12.42 1.11
CA TYR A 103 4.27 13.22 2.33
C TYR A 103 5.55 12.89 3.10
N LEU A 104 5.82 11.61 3.33
CA LEU A 104 7.07 11.16 3.96
C LEU A 104 8.29 11.66 3.18
N ARG A 105 8.25 11.55 1.85
CA ARG A 105 9.33 12.06 1.00
C ARG A 105 9.54 13.57 1.18
N GLN A 106 8.47 14.35 1.25
CA GLN A 106 8.57 15.80 1.48
C GLN A 106 9.19 16.13 2.84
N ILE A 107 8.83 15.37 3.90
CA ILE A 107 9.40 15.57 5.23
C ILE A 107 10.87 15.19 5.24
N LEU A 108 11.22 14.00 4.72
CA LEU A 108 12.60 13.49 4.74
C LEU A 108 13.56 14.34 3.91
N LEU A 109 13.09 14.96 2.83
CA LEU A 109 13.90 15.87 2.02
C LEU A 109 14.04 17.28 2.62
N ASN A 110 13.24 17.63 3.65
CA ASN A 110 13.21 18.95 4.26
C ASN A 110 13.19 18.85 5.79
N LEU A 111 14.04 18.00 6.38
CA LEU A 111 14.05 17.73 7.82
C LEU A 111 14.31 19.00 8.65
N ASP A 112 15.16 19.90 8.17
CA ASP A 112 15.50 21.15 8.87
C ASP A 112 14.29 22.04 9.11
N THR A 113 13.36 22.07 8.16
CA THR A 113 12.15 22.91 8.24
C THR A 113 10.91 22.16 8.71
N ARG A 114 10.95 20.82 8.72
CA ARG A 114 9.80 19.96 9.01
C ARG A 114 10.03 18.95 10.13
N SER A 115 10.93 19.29 11.07
CA SER A 115 11.27 18.42 12.20
C SER A 115 10.06 18.03 13.07
N LEU A 116 9.13 18.95 13.31
CA LEU A 116 7.91 18.66 14.08
C LEU A 116 7.02 17.64 13.35
N GLN A 117 6.78 17.84 12.05
CA GLN A 117 6.01 16.87 11.25
C GLN A 117 6.70 15.50 11.19
N TYR A 118 8.04 15.47 11.20
CA TYR A 118 8.80 14.22 11.27
C TYR A 118 8.53 13.48 12.58
N ILE A 119 8.53 14.15 13.71
CA ILE A 119 8.18 13.55 15.01
C ILE A 119 6.75 12.99 14.99
N ASP A 120 5.79 13.72 14.43
CA ASP A 120 4.40 13.27 14.36
C ASP A 120 4.25 12.01 13.50
N VAL A 121 4.89 11.92 12.34
CA VAL A 121 4.83 10.70 11.52
C VAL A 121 5.59 9.53 12.14
N LEU A 122 6.62 9.77 12.96
CA LEU A 122 7.29 8.73 13.73
C LEU A 122 6.37 8.14 14.81
N LYS A 123 5.59 8.96 15.50
CA LYS A 123 4.59 8.48 16.48
C LYS A 123 3.57 7.53 15.83
N LEU A 124 3.19 7.78 14.57
CA LEU A 124 2.29 6.88 13.83
C LEU A 124 2.92 5.50 13.55
N LEU A 125 4.24 5.40 13.48
CA LEU A 125 4.94 4.13 13.31
C LEU A 125 5.00 3.34 14.62
N SER A 126 5.15 4.01 15.75
CA SER A 126 5.31 3.36 17.07
C SER A 126 4.01 2.89 17.71
N CYS A 127 2.86 3.12 17.09
CA CYS A 127 1.53 2.76 17.62
C CYS A 127 1.25 3.32 19.03
N THR A 128 1.91 4.38 19.45
CA THR A 128 1.71 5.10 20.71
C THR A 128 0.96 6.39 20.50
#